data_c7f6956906abf9cbc8c40e2225478bb0
#
_entry.id   c7f6956906abf9cbc8c40e2225478bb0
#
_cell.length_a   1.000
_cell.length_b   1.000
_cell.length_c   1.000
_cell.angle_alpha   90.00
_cell.angle_beta   90.00
_cell.angle_gamma   90.00
#
_symmetry.space_group_name_H-M   'P 1'
#
loop_
_entity.id
_entity.type
_entity.pdbx_description
1 polymer ?
#
loop_
_entity_poly.entity_id
_entity_poly.type
_entity_poly.pdbx_seq_one_letter_code
_entity_poly.pdbx_strand_id
1 'polypeptide(L)'
;MECIVLTQKEKDRLVTHAVEQQPNESCAMLLGEKIDDVWNIKEVFLTENIDESQTNFTISPDELLKGYKLAEKMHLELVGVFHSHPNSDAIPSSTDKKFMQNNPVPWIIF
;
A
#
# COMPACT_ATOMS: atom_id res chain seq x y z
N MET A 1 10.21 -11.97 15.27
CA MET A 1 10.09 -11.75 13.81
C MET A 1 8.74 -11.17 13.50
N GLU A 2 8.71 -10.07 12.76
CA GLU A 2 7.46 -9.50 12.34
C GLU A 2 6.90 -10.23 11.13
N CYS A 3 5.58 -10.38 11.08
CA CYS A 3 4.87 -11.01 9.97
C CYS A 3 3.76 -10.10 9.48
N ILE A 4 3.49 -10.15 8.19
CA ILE A 4 2.32 -9.50 7.60
C ILE A 4 1.38 -10.61 7.10
N VAL A 5 0.10 -10.48 7.41
CA VAL A 5 -0.92 -11.47 7.06
C VAL A 5 -2.00 -10.82 6.23
N LEU A 6 -2.26 -11.37 5.05
CA LEU A 6 -3.36 -10.95 4.20
C LEU A 6 -3.99 -12.18 3.55
N THR A 7 -5.27 -12.08 3.20
CA THR A 7 -5.98 -13.19 2.54
C THR A 7 -5.63 -13.25 1.06
N GLN A 8 -5.91 -14.39 0.44
CA GLN A 8 -5.75 -14.55 -1.01
C GLN A 8 -6.61 -13.53 -1.78
N LYS A 9 -7.80 -13.24 -1.28
CA LYS A 9 -8.71 -12.24 -1.87
C LYS A 9 -8.07 -10.86 -1.88
N GLU A 10 -7.44 -10.46 -0.77
CA GLU A 10 -6.76 -9.17 -0.66
C GLU A 10 -5.56 -9.10 -1.59
N LYS A 11 -4.78 -10.17 -1.65
CA LYS A 11 -3.65 -10.29 -2.58
C LYS A 11 -4.12 -10.15 -4.03
N ASP A 12 -5.19 -10.84 -4.40
CA ASP A 12 -5.74 -10.81 -5.76
C ASP A 12 -6.21 -9.39 -6.12
N ARG A 13 -6.81 -8.67 -5.19
CA ARG A 13 -7.22 -7.28 -5.40
C ARG A 13 -6.02 -6.39 -5.69
N LEU A 14 -4.94 -6.55 -4.94
CA LEU A 14 -3.71 -5.76 -5.14
C LEU A 14 -3.06 -6.08 -6.50
N VAL A 15 -2.96 -7.36 -6.85
CA VAL A 15 -2.40 -7.79 -8.14
C VAL A 15 -3.24 -7.26 -9.31
N THR A 16 -4.56 -7.38 -9.23
CA THR A 16 -5.47 -6.86 -10.26
C THR A 16 -5.30 -5.35 -10.42
N HIS A 17 -5.22 -4.62 -9.31
CA HIS A 17 -4.99 -3.18 -9.32
C HIS A 17 -3.66 -2.85 -10.01
N ALA A 18 -2.58 -3.57 -9.68
CA ALA A 18 -1.28 -3.37 -10.31
C ALA A 18 -1.33 -3.57 -11.83
N VAL A 19 -2.02 -4.62 -12.28
CA VAL A 19 -2.16 -4.91 -13.71
C VAL A 19 -2.99 -3.83 -14.42
N GLU A 20 -4.09 -3.40 -13.81
CA GLU A 20 -4.96 -2.37 -14.39
C GLU A 20 -4.28 -1.01 -14.52
N GLN A 21 -3.35 -0.71 -13.63
CA GLN A 21 -2.64 0.57 -13.63
C GLN A 21 -1.42 0.60 -14.55
N GLN A 22 -1.01 -0.55 -15.10
CA GLN A 22 0.12 -0.58 -16.03
C GLN A 22 -0.11 0.38 -17.22
N PRO A 23 0.92 1.10 -17.68
CA PRO A 23 2.34 0.99 -17.35
C PRO A 23 2.78 1.79 -16.12
N ASN A 24 1.87 2.41 -15.40
CA ASN A 24 2.17 3.25 -14.24
C ASN A 24 2.32 2.41 -12.97
N GLU A 25 3.06 2.93 -11.99
CA GLU A 25 3.06 2.35 -10.64
C GLU A 25 1.66 2.48 -10.05
N SER A 26 1.22 1.45 -9.36
CA SER A 26 -0.03 1.47 -8.59
C SER A 26 0.29 1.61 -7.11
N CYS A 27 -0.68 2.05 -6.34
CA CYS A 27 -0.53 2.21 -4.90
C CYS A 27 -1.83 1.91 -4.16
N ALA A 28 -1.71 1.57 -2.89
CA ALA A 28 -2.86 1.28 -2.02
C ALA A 28 -2.46 1.46 -0.56
N MET A 29 -3.46 1.78 0.26
CA MET A 29 -3.32 1.79 1.71
C MET A 29 -3.81 0.45 2.25
N LEU A 30 -3.04 -0.14 3.16
CA LEU A 30 -3.38 -1.40 3.80
C LEU A 30 -3.85 -1.09 5.22
N LEU A 31 -5.09 -1.43 5.52
CA LEU A 31 -5.73 -1.14 6.80
C LEU A 31 -5.91 -2.43 7.59
N GLY A 32 -5.70 -2.36 8.89
CA GLY A 32 -5.82 -3.55 9.72
C GLY A 32 -5.44 -3.31 11.16
N GLU A 33 -4.85 -4.33 11.77
CA GLU A 33 -4.45 -4.32 13.17
C GLU A 33 -3.05 -4.90 13.33
N LYS A 34 -2.25 -4.28 14.19
CA LYS A 34 -1.00 -4.88 14.64
C LYS A 34 -1.25 -5.52 16.00
N ILE A 35 -1.07 -6.83 16.07
CA ILE A 35 -1.19 -7.60 17.30
C ILE A 35 0.15 -8.29 17.52
N ASP A 36 0.86 -7.91 18.58
CA ASP A 36 2.24 -8.35 18.84
C ASP A 36 3.12 -8.03 17.63
N ASP A 37 3.77 -9.04 17.03
CA ASP A 37 4.60 -8.86 15.84
C ASP A 37 3.86 -9.18 14.54
N VAL A 38 2.52 -9.22 14.58
CA VAL A 38 1.70 -9.59 13.43
C VAL A 38 0.89 -8.40 12.92
N TRP A 39 1.15 -8.01 11.68
CA TRP A 39 0.40 -6.97 10.99
C TRP A 39 -0.71 -7.64 10.18
N ASN A 40 -1.94 -7.61 10.72
CA ASN A 40 -3.09 -8.25 10.10
C ASN A 40 -3.82 -7.28 9.19
N ILE A 41 -3.75 -7.51 7.87
CA ILE A 41 -4.48 -6.69 6.90
C ILE A 41 -5.93 -7.16 6.88
N LYS A 42 -6.85 -6.23 7.09
CA LYS A 42 -8.30 -6.49 7.12
C LYS A 42 -9.02 -5.82 5.96
N GLU A 43 -8.46 -4.74 5.42
CA GLU A 43 -9.06 -4.00 4.32
C GLU A 43 -7.96 -3.41 3.44
N VAL A 44 -8.21 -3.42 2.15
CA VAL A 44 -7.33 -2.81 1.15
C VAL A 44 -8.06 -1.60 0.57
N PHE A 45 -7.48 -0.41 0.73
CA PHE A 45 -8.01 0.82 0.14
C PHE A 45 -7.19 1.16 -1.10
N LEU A 46 -7.73 0.82 -2.27
CA LEU A 46 -7.06 1.08 -3.54
C LEU A 46 -7.07 2.58 -3.82
N THR A 47 -5.92 3.11 -4.19
CA THR A 47 -5.75 4.53 -4.46
C THR A 47 -5.27 4.75 -5.89
N GLU A 48 -5.39 6.00 -6.35
CA GLU A 48 -4.90 6.41 -7.64
C GLU A 48 -3.50 6.99 -7.50
N ASN A 49 -2.62 6.65 -8.44
CA ASN A 49 -1.32 7.30 -8.52
C ASN A 49 -1.47 8.60 -9.30
N ILE A 50 -1.52 9.72 -8.59
CA ILE A 50 -1.73 11.03 -9.23
C ILE A 50 -0.52 11.50 -10.05
N ASP A 51 0.65 10.91 -9.85
CA ASP A 51 1.83 11.20 -10.67
C ASP A 51 1.74 10.55 -12.05
N GLU A 52 0.88 9.54 -12.21
CA GLU A 52 0.75 8.78 -13.44
C GLU A 52 2.12 8.36 -14.00
N SER A 53 3.02 7.93 -13.10
CA SER A 53 4.42 7.68 -13.41
C SER A 53 4.74 6.18 -13.38
N GLN A 54 5.67 5.78 -14.24
CA GLN A 54 6.17 4.41 -14.28
C GLN A 54 7.24 4.15 -13.21
N THR A 55 7.74 5.20 -12.55
CA THR A 55 8.88 5.11 -11.63
C THR A 55 8.60 5.70 -10.25
N ASN A 56 7.51 6.41 -10.08
CA ASN A 56 7.11 7.06 -8.83
C ASN A 56 5.61 6.93 -8.60
N PHE A 57 5.19 7.13 -7.36
CA PHE A 57 3.78 7.23 -7.06
C PHE A 57 3.53 8.30 -6.00
N THR A 58 2.34 8.88 -6.05
CA THR A 58 1.84 9.80 -5.02
C THR A 58 0.37 9.50 -4.80
N ILE A 59 -0.02 9.32 -3.54
CA ILE A 59 -1.42 9.22 -3.13
C ILE A 59 -1.89 10.63 -2.81
N SER A 60 -3.02 11.05 -3.39
CA SER A 60 -3.53 12.40 -3.16
C SER A 60 -3.89 12.63 -1.68
N PRO A 61 -3.80 13.87 -1.17
CA PRO A 61 -4.24 14.19 0.17
C PRO A 61 -5.71 13.81 0.43
N ASP A 62 -6.58 13.97 -0.57
CA ASP A 62 -7.99 13.60 -0.47
C ASP A 62 -8.16 12.09 -0.24
N GLU A 63 -7.43 11.27 -0.99
CA GLU A 63 -7.50 9.83 -0.83
C GLU A 63 -6.87 9.36 0.47
N LEU A 64 -5.78 9.98 0.90
CA LEU A 64 -5.19 9.71 2.20
C LEU A 64 -6.20 9.96 3.31
N LEU A 65 -6.90 11.09 3.25
CA LEU A 65 -7.94 11.42 4.23
C LEU A 65 -9.07 10.40 4.22
N LYS A 66 -9.54 10.01 3.02
CA LYS A 66 -10.59 9.00 2.89
C LYS A 66 -10.16 7.65 3.47
N GLY A 67 -8.91 7.25 3.22
CA GLY A 67 -8.35 6.01 3.76
C GLY A 67 -8.31 6.03 5.29
N TYR A 68 -7.84 7.12 5.89
CA TYR A 68 -7.81 7.26 7.35
C TYR A 68 -9.21 7.30 7.96
N LYS A 69 -10.17 7.95 7.30
CA LYS A 69 -11.56 7.96 7.75
C LYS A 69 -12.19 6.57 7.68
N LEU A 70 -11.88 5.81 6.62
CA LEU A 70 -12.35 4.44 6.50
C LEU A 70 -11.77 3.57 7.62
N ALA A 71 -10.48 3.71 7.88
CA ALA A 71 -9.82 2.99 8.98
C ALA A 71 -10.50 3.29 10.31
N GLU A 72 -10.75 4.57 10.61
CA GLU A 72 -11.44 4.97 11.83
C GLU A 72 -12.84 4.37 11.93
N LYS A 73 -13.61 4.41 10.84
CA LYS A 73 -14.95 3.84 10.78
C LYS A 73 -14.96 2.34 11.04
N MET A 74 -13.95 1.62 10.57
CA MET A 74 -13.82 0.18 10.73
C MET A 74 -13.06 -0.22 12.01
N HIS A 75 -12.66 0.74 12.82
CA HIS A 75 -11.80 0.54 14.01
C HIS A 75 -10.47 -0.14 13.64
N LEU A 76 -9.90 0.27 12.52
CA LEU A 76 -8.62 -0.20 12.02
C LEU A 76 -7.62 0.96 11.98
N GLU A 77 -6.38 0.64 11.66
CA GLU A 77 -5.33 1.63 11.47
C GLU A 77 -4.56 1.36 10.17
N LEU A 78 -3.74 2.31 9.74
CA LEU A 78 -2.84 2.09 8.62
C LEU A 78 -1.74 1.11 9.06
N VAL A 79 -1.72 -0.07 8.46
CA VAL A 79 -0.75 -1.11 8.79
C VAL A 79 0.20 -1.44 7.65
N GLY A 80 0.09 -0.76 6.54
CA GLY A 80 1.03 -0.96 5.44
C GLY A 80 0.72 -0.09 4.24
N VAL A 81 1.68 -0.05 3.32
CA VAL A 81 1.56 0.63 2.03
C VAL A 81 1.96 -0.36 0.95
N PHE A 82 1.17 -0.39 -0.11
CA PHE A 82 1.45 -1.21 -1.29
C PHE A 82 1.76 -0.31 -2.48
N HIS A 83 2.77 -0.71 -3.27
CA HIS A 83 2.94 -0.15 -4.60
C HIS A 83 3.57 -1.18 -5.53
N SER A 84 3.42 -0.98 -6.84
CA SER A 84 3.98 -1.87 -7.85
C SER A 84 5.13 -1.20 -8.60
N HIS A 85 6.09 -2.02 -9.03
CA HIS A 85 7.18 -1.61 -9.93
C HIS A 85 6.98 -2.29 -11.28
N PRO A 86 6.26 -1.69 -12.24
CA PRO A 86 5.96 -2.36 -13.51
C PRO A 86 7.17 -2.61 -14.40
N ASN A 87 8.24 -1.84 -14.24
CA ASN A 87 9.42 -1.91 -15.11
C ASN A 87 10.74 -2.16 -14.36
N SER A 88 10.68 -2.54 -13.08
CA SER A 88 11.87 -2.79 -12.27
C SER A 88 11.62 -3.90 -11.25
N ASP A 89 12.68 -4.32 -10.57
CA ASP A 89 12.57 -5.34 -9.54
C ASP A 89 11.77 -4.84 -8.34
N ALA A 90 11.16 -5.78 -7.59
CA ALA A 90 10.36 -5.48 -6.40
C ALA A 90 11.27 -5.17 -5.19
N ILE A 91 12.15 -4.18 -5.34
CA ILE A 91 13.04 -3.69 -4.28
C ILE A 91 12.84 -2.17 -4.14
N PRO A 92 13.01 -1.62 -2.92
CA PRO A 92 12.78 -0.19 -2.71
C PRO A 92 13.73 0.67 -3.54
N SER A 93 13.17 1.68 -4.22
CA SER A 93 13.95 2.74 -4.86
C SER A 93 14.46 3.72 -3.80
N SER A 94 15.35 4.66 -4.20
CA SER A 94 15.81 5.70 -3.27
C SER A 94 14.67 6.61 -2.82
N THR A 95 13.69 6.88 -3.68
CA THR A 95 12.49 7.65 -3.34
C THR A 95 11.63 6.85 -2.36
N ASP A 96 11.44 5.56 -2.59
CA ASP A 96 10.70 4.67 -1.68
C ASP A 96 11.31 4.69 -0.28
N LYS A 97 12.64 4.59 -0.19
CA LYS A 97 13.34 4.57 1.10
C LYS A 97 13.10 5.85 1.90
N LYS A 98 13.00 7.00 1.23
CA LYS A 98 12.67 8.27 1.92
C LYS A 98 11.28 8.24 2.51
N PHE A 99 10.29 7.73 1.77
CA PHE A 99 8.92 7.61 2.28
C PHE A 99 8.81 6.58 3.40
N MET A 100 9.56 5.48 3.30
CA MET A 100 9.61 4.46 4.34
C MET A 100 10.11 5.00 5.68
N GLN A 101 11.08 5.92 5.66
CA GLN A 101 11.60 6.56 6.86
C GLN A 101 10.53 7.38 7.59
N ASN A 102 9.63 8.01 6.84
CA ASN A 102 8.57 8.86 7.38
C ASN A 102 7.29 8.08 7.69
N ASN A 103 7.18 6.84 7.22
CA ASN A 103 6.01 5.99 7.39
C ASN A 103 6.46 4.60 7.87
N PRO A 104 6.71 4.43 9.18
CA PRO A 104 7.30 3.21 9.72
C PRO A 104 6.29 2.07 9.84
N VAL A 105 5.70 1.70 8.73
CA VAL A 105 4.79 0.56 8.59
C VAL A 105 5.35 -0.37 7.51
N PRO A 106 4.93 -1.64 7.45
CA PRO A 106 5.34 -2.53 6.37
C PRO A 106 4.97 -1.98 4.99
N TRP A 107 5.85 -2.21 4.04
CA TRP A 107 5.64 -1.85 2.64
C TRP A 107 5.67 -3.10 1.79
N ILE A 108 4.67 -3.28 0.94
CA ILE A 108 4.60 -4.40 0.00
C ILE A 108 4.88 -3.85 -1.39
N ILE A 109 5.90 -4.38 -2.03
CA ILE A 109 6.28 -4.01 -3.40
C ILE A 109 6.03 -5.21 -4.31
N PHE A 110 5.27 -4.97 -5.34
CA PHE A 110 4.97 -6.00 -6.34
C PHE A 110 5.71 -5.79 -7.64
#